data_500e4f40ff6fafcf96ee18b4c473088a
#
_entry.id   500e4f40ff6fafcf96ee18b4c473088a
#
_cell.length_a   1.000
_cell.length_b   1.000
_cell.length_c   1.000
_cell.angle_alpha   90.00
_cell.angle_beta   90.00
_cell.angle_gamma   90.00
#
_symmetry.space_group_name_H-M   'P 1'
#
loop_
_entity.id
_entity.type
_entity.pdbx_description
1 polymer ?
#
loop_
_entity_poly.entity_id
_entity_poly.type
_entity_poly.pdbx_seq_one_letter_code
_entity_poly.pdbx_strand_id
1 'polypeptide(L)'
;MIATEKKATAIKAVQSHKNDTGGSSAQVAVLTERIKELTEHLKVNKHDFMARRGLLQMVGKRRRLLRYIASHDSQAYLDLIKKLGIRR
;
A
#
# COMPACT_ATOMS: atom_id res chain seq x y z
N MET A 1 -10.81 5.68 -7.08
CA MET A 1 -10.92 4.68 -6.04
C MET A 1 -10.57 5.22 -4.67
N ILE A 2 -9.37 5.73 -4.47
CA ILE A 2 -8.98 6.26 -3.17
C ILE A 2 -9.21 7.78 -3.16
N ALA A 3 -9.84 8.29 -2.10
CA ALA A 3 -10.03 9.72 -1.94
C ALA A 3 -8.69 10.43 -1.75
N THR A 4 -8.57 11.65 -2.29
CA THR A 4 -7.34 12.43 -2.17
C THR A 4 -6.93 12.61 -0.70
N GLU A 5 -7.91 12.80 0.18
CA GLU A 5 -7.66 12.97 1.61
C GLU A 5 -7.06 11.71 2.23
N LYS A 6 -7.59 10.54 1.90
CA LYS A 6 -7.05 9.26 2.39
C LYS A 6 -5.65 9.03 1.88
N LYS A 7 -5.40 9.35 0.62
CA LYS A 7 -4.08 9.22 0.02
C LYS A 7 -3.07 10.12 0.74
N ALA A 8 -3.42 11.37 0.97
CA ALA A 8 -2.56 12.32 1.67
C ALA A 8 -2.27 11.87 3.09
N THR A 9 -3.28 11.35 3.81
CA THR A 9 -3.12 10.84 5.16
C THR A 9 -2.19 9.64 5.19
N ALA A 10 -2.35 8.70 4.25
CA ALA A 10 -1.51 7.51 4.16
C ALA A 10 -0.04 7.89 3.90
N ILE A 11 0.19 8.85 3.00
CA ILE A 11 1.54 9.32 2.69
C ILE A 11 2.17 9.98 3.91
N LYS A 12 1.45 10.87 4.58
CA LYS A 12 1.95 11.55 5.77
C LYS A 12 2.32 10.59 6.89
N ALA A 13 1.57 9.52 7.05
CA ALA A 13 1.81 8.54 8.10
C ALA A 13 3.17 7.86 7.98
N VAL A 14 3.73 7.79 6.78
CA VAL A 14 4.98 7.04 6.51
C VAL A 14 6.09 7.90 5.90
N GLN A 15 5.87 9.18 5.70
CA GLN A 15 6.91 10.06 5.16
C GLN A 15 8.12 10.12 6.08
N SER A 16 9.29 9.96 5.52
CA SER A 16 10.55 10.13 6.26
C SER A 16 10.94 11.62 6.35
N HIS A 17 10.43 12.43 5.43
CA HIS A 17 10.57 13.89 5.43
C HIS A 17 9.43 14.51 4.64
N LYS A 18 9.29 15.84 4.73
CA LYS A 18 8.15 16.56 4.17
C LYS A 18 7.90 16.33 2.67
N ASN A 19 8.96 16.10 1.90
CA ASN A 19 8.88 15.96 0.45
C ASN A 19 8.88 14.52 -0.03
N ASP A 20 8.80 13.56 0.89
CA ASP A 20 8.84 12.13 0.55
C ASP A 20 7.45 11.63 0.16
N THR A 21 6.96 12.08 -1.00
CA THR A 21 5.65 11.68 -1.51
C THR A 21 5.74 10.55 -2.54
N GLY A 22 6.91 10.36 -3.15
CA GLY A 22 7.14 9.34 -4.17
C GLY A 22 8.02 8.19 -3.72
N GLY A 23 8.44 8.17 -2.46
CA GLY A 23 9.31 7.12 -1.95
C GLY A 23 8.61 5.77 -1.83
N SER A 24 9.39 4.71 -1.71
CA SER A 24 8.86 3.34 -1.64
C SER A 24 7.88 3.17 -0.50
N SER A 25 8.17 3.73 0.68
CA SER A 25 7.28 3.65 1.84
C SER A 25 5.94 4.33 1.58
N ALA A 26 5.96 5.52 0.95
CA ALA A 26 4.75 6.24 0.60
C ALA A 26 3.92 5.46 -0.42
N GLN A 27 4.56 4.86 -1.41
CA GLN A 27 3.89 4.02 -2.41
C GLN A 27 3.22 2.81 -1.76
N VAL A 28 3.89 2.17 -0.81
CA VAL A 28 3.32 1.03 -0.07
C VAL A 28 2.08 1.47 0.70
N ALA A 29 2.11 2.63 1.35
CA ALA A 29 0.96 3.15 2.09
C ALA A 29 -0.25 3.38 1.18
N VAL A 30 -0.04 4.02 0.02
CA VAL A 30 -1.09 4.27 -0.96
C VAL A 30 -1.66 2.95 -1.50
N LEU A 31 -0.80 2.01 -1.84
CA LEU A 31 -1.23 0.69 -2.34
C LEU A 31 -2.04 -0.05 -1.29
N THR A 32 -1.66 0.03 -0.02
CA THR A 32 -2.38 -0.61 1.07
C THR A 32 -3.82 -0.09 1.15
N GLU A 33 -4.02 1.22 1.03
CA GLU A 33 -5.36 1.80 1.03
C GLU A 33 -6.18 1.36 -0.18
N ARG A 34 -5.58 1.35 -1.37
CA ARG A 34 -6.24 0.89 -2.59
C ARG A 34 -6.63 -0.58 -2.50
N ILE A 35 -5.75 -1.41 -1.93
CA ILE A 35 -6.02 -2.83 -1.74
C ILE A 35 -7.21 -3.02 -0.81
N LYS A 36 -7.28 -2.26 0.28
CA LYS A 36 -8.43 -2.31 1.19
C LYS A 36 -9.73 -1.95 0.48
N GLU A 37 -9.73 -0.88 -0.31
CA GLU A 37 -10.92 -0.46 -1.04
C GLU A 37 -11.38 -1.51 -2.04
N LEU A 38 -10.47 -2.09 -2.81
CA LEU A 38 -10.81 -3.14 -3.77
C LEU A 38 -11.28 -4.42 -3.08
N THR A 39 -10.67 -4.77 -1.95
CA THR A 39 -11.10 -5.93 -1.17
C THR A 39 -12.56 -5.77 -0.72
N GLU A 40 -12.91 -4.59 -0.22
CA GLU A 40 -14.29 -4.30 0.18
C GLU A 40 -15.23 -4.33 -1.02
N HIS A 41 -14.81 -3.75 -2.16
CA HIS A 41 -15.59 -3.77 -3.39
C HIS A 41 -15.88 -5.20 -3.83
N LEU A 42 -14.89 -6.10 -3.77
CA LEU A 42 -15.04 -7.48 -4.21
C LEU A 42 -15.89 -8.33 -3.28
N LYS A 43 -16.05 -7.93 -2.01
CA LYS A 43 -16.98 -8.60 -1.11
C LYS A 43 -18.43 -8.47 -1.58
N VAL A 44 -18.76 -7.34 -2.19
CA VAL A 44 -20.10 -7.06 -2.72
C VAL A 44 -20.21 -7.48 -4.18
N ASN A 45 -19.16 -7.24 -4.97
CA ASN A 45 -19.14 -7.49 -6.42
C ASN A 45 -18.20 -8.64 -6.75
N LYS A 46 -18.59 -9.86 -6.38
CA LYS A 46 -17.76 -11.07 -6.49
C LYS A 46 -17.33 -11.40 -7.91
N HIS A 47 -18.11 -10.99 -8.91
CA HIS A 47 -17.85 -11.30 -10.32
C HIS A 47 -17.17 -10.17 -11.07
N ASP A 48 -16.68 -9.16 -10.38
CA ASP A 48 -15.90 -8.09 -11.00
C ASP A 48 -14.46 -8.59 -11.21
N PHE A 49 -14.25 -9.30 -12.31
CA PHE A 49 -12.96 -9.92 -12.59
C PHE A 49 -11.87 -8.91 -12.92
N MET A 50 -12.22 -7.75 -13.47
CA MET A 50 -11.26 -6.68 -13.73
C MET A 50 -10.73 -6.09 -12.43
N ALA A 51 -11.60 -5.87 -11.45
CA ALA A 51 -11.19 -5.40 -10.13
C ALA A 51 -10.31 -6.44 -9.42
N ARG A 52 -10.65 -7.73 -9.55
CA ARG A 52 -9.85 -8.81 -8.96
C ARG A 52 -8.44 -8.84 -9.57
N ARG A 53 -8.35 -8.69 -10.89
CA ARG A 53 -7.07 -8.64 -11.58
C ARG A 53 -6.24 -7.44 -11.10
N GLY A 54 -6.88 -6.26 -10.98
CA GLY A 54 -6.23 -5.06 -10.47
C GLY A 54 -5.72 -5.23 -9.05
N LEU A 55 -6.51 -5.90 -8.20
CA LEU A 55 -6.12 -6.20 -6.83
C LEU A 55 -4.85 -7.07 -6.79
N LEU A 56 -4.81 -8.13 -7.58
CA LEU A 56 -3.64 -9.01 -7.65
C LEU A 56 -2.39 -8.27 -8.12
N GLN A 57 -2.54 -7.37 -9.08
CA GLN A 57 -1.42 -6.55 -9.56
C GLN A 57 -0.91 -5.62 -8.48
N MET A 58 -1.79 -5.00 -7.72
CA MET A 58 -1.41 -4.10 -6.63
C MET A 58 -0.74 -4.85 -5.48
N VAL A 59 -1.24 -6.03 -5.13
CA VAL A 59 -0.61 -6.88 -4.11
C VAL A 59 0.80 -7.27 -4.53
N GLY A 60 0.99 -7.65 -5.79
CA GLY A 60 2.30 -7.99 -6.33
C GLY A 60 3.26 -6.80 -6.30
N LYS A 61 2.79 -5.62 -6.69
CA LYS A 61 3.59 -4.41 -6.67
C LYS A 61 3.99 -4.03 -5.24
N ARG A 62 3.04 -4.10 -4.30
CA ARG A 62 3.33 -3.83 -2.89
C ARG A 62 4.38 -4.79 -2.34
N ARG A 63 4.28 -6.07 -2.68
CA ARG A 63 5.24 -7.09 -2.25
C ARG A 63 6.64 -6.79 -2.76
N ARG A 64 6.77 -6.36 -4.02
CA ARG A 64 8.06 -6.00 -4.59
C ARG A 64 8.66 -4.77 -3.89
N LEU A 65 7.85 -3.77 -3.61
CA LEU A 65 8.31 -2.57 -2.89
C LEU A 65 8.74 -2.90 -1.47
N LEU A 66 7.99 -3.75 -0.77
CA LEU A 66 8.34 -4.18 0.58
C LEU A 66 9.66 -4.97 0.58
N ARG A 67 9.85 -5.82 -0.41
CA ARG A 67 11.11 -6.58 -0.56
C ARG A 67 12.30 -5.64 -0.78
N TYR A 68 12.11 -4.62 -1.60
CA TYR A 68 13.13 -3.60 -1.82
C TYR A 68 13.50 -2.88 -0.53
N ILE A 69 12.50 -2.45 0.23
CA ILE A 69 12.72 -1.76 1.51
C ILE A 69 13.45 -2.68 2.48
N ALA A 70 13.02 -3.95 2.58
CA ALA A 70 13.64 -4.91 3.48
C ALA A 70 15.11 -5.15 3.16
N SER A 71 15.47 -5.16 1.87
CA SER A 71 16.86 -5.38 1.46
C SER A 71 17.77 -4.19 1.71
N HIS A 72 17.21 -2.97 1.76
CA HIS A 72 17.98 -1.74 1.97
C HIS A 72 18.00 -1.31 3.44
N ASP A 73 16.92 -1.54 4.17
CA ASP A 73 16.83 -1.18 5.59
C ASP A 73 15.78 -2.07 6.26
N SER A 74 16.25 -3.14 6.89
CA SER A 74 15.35 -4.12 7.51
C SER A 74 14.56 -3.52 8.68
N GLN A 75 15.12 -2.57 9.41
CA GLN A 75 14.39 -1.92 10.49
C GLN A 75 13.27 -1.03 9.96
N ALA A 76 13.54 -0.29 8.89
CA ALA A 76 12.51 0.52 8.23
C ALA A 76 11.37 -0.36 7.71
N TYR A 77 11.70 -1.53 7.17
CA TYR A 77 10.70 -2.50 6.73
C TYR A 77 9.81 -2.97 7.88
N LEU A 78 10.42 -3.37 8.99
CA LEU A 78 9.65 -3.83 10.16
C LEU A 78 8.75 -2.73 10.73
N ASP A 79 9.27 -1.51 10.81
CA ASP A 79 8.51 -0.37 11.30
C ASP A 79 7.33 -0.06 10.39
N LEU A 80 7.53 -0.16 9.08
CA LEU A 80 6.50 0.13 8.08
C LEU A 80 5.36 -0.90 8.15
N ILE A 81 5.67 -2.20 8.17
CA ILE A 81 4.64 -3.23 8.23
C ILE A 81 3.86 -3.14 9.54
N LYS A 82 4.50 -2.79 10.64
CA LYS A 82 3.85 -2.59 11.92
C LYS A 82 2.92 -1.39 11.90
N LYS A 83 3.39 -0.27 11.34
CA LYS A 83 2.64 0.98 11.25
C LYS A 83 1.39 0.83 10.37
N LEU A 84 1.51 0.12 9.25
CA LEU A 84 0.41 -0.07 8.31
C LEU A 84 -0.45 -1.29 8.61
N GLY A 85 -0.05 -2.11 9.56
CA GLY A 85 -0.77 -3.34 9.89
C GLY A 85 -0.73 -4.36 8.76
N ILE A 86 0.34 -4.36 7.98
CA ILE A 86 0.50 -5.25 6.83
C ILE A 86 1.04 -6.59 7.30
N ARG A 87 0.54 -7.65 6.68
CA ARG A 87 1.04 -8.99 6.89
C ARG A 87 2.35 -9.18 6.10
N ARG A 88 3.31 -9.83 6.72
CA ARG A 88 4.58 -10.13 6.06
C ARG A 88 4.41 -10.99 4.82
#